data_b327c7828bd372e2170704040686f1d0
#
_entry.id   b327c7828bd372e2170704040686f1d0
#
_cell.length_a   1.000
_cell.length_b   1.000
_cell.length_c   1.000
_cell.angle_alpha   90.00
_cell.angle_beta   90.00
_cell.angle_gamma   90.00
#
_symmetry.space_group_name_H-M   'P 1'
#
loop_
_entity.id
_entity.type
_entity.pdbx_description
1 polymer ?
#
loop_
_entity_poly.entity_id
_entity_poly.type
_entity_poly.pdbx_seq_one_letter_code
_entity_poly.pdbx_strand_id
1 'polypeptide(L)'
;MKILLHTCCAPCLIYPYAQMSKKGVKASGFFYNPNIYPNQEYQFRRQALIALSGKQNIDIIYAEYNPREYFTAIQNKESSPERCAICWSIRLKRTASAAKENGFDMFTTTLLVSPYQDQDTIKEIGNKIAREEKIGFYYEDFRPGFKTAYAQAKQDGLYCQQYCGCMYSNEAWIYRTK
;
A
#
# COMPACT_ATOMS: atom_id res chain seq x y z
N MET A 1 5.52 12.28 -16.52
CA MET A 1 5.12 10.90 -16.12
C MET A 1 4.24 11.00 -14.90
N LYS A 2 3.04 10.42 -14.96
CA LYS A 2 2.04 10.38 -13.87
C LYS A 2 1.95 8.96 -13.34
N ILE A 3 2.08 8.76 -12.04
CA ILE A 3 2.06 7.44 -11.41
C ILE A 3 0.98 7.36 -10.35
N LEU A 4 0.15 6.30 -10.38
CA LEU A 4 -0.78 5.99 -9.31
C LEU A 4 -0.09 5.09 -8.28
N LEU A 5 0.04 5.59 -7.04
CA LEU A 5 0.74 4.94 -5.95
C LEU A 5 -0.27 4.28 -5.00
N HIS A 6 -0.42 2.94 -5.09
CA HIS A 6 -1.15 2.21 -4.05
C HIS A 6 -0.62 2.56 -2.67
N THR A 7 -1.49 3.00 -1.78
CA THR A 7 -1.13 3.52 -0.47
C THR A 7 -1.79 2.70 0.63
N CYS A 8 -1.00 2.06 1.48
CA CYS A 8 -1.51 1.23 2.58
C CYS A 8 -1.77 2.03 3.87
N CYS A 9 -1.04 3.14 4.08
CA CYS A 9 -1.12 3.98 5.28
C CYS A 9 -0.28 5.26 5.10
N ALA A 10 -0.46 6.24 5.98
CA ALA A 10 0.26 7.50 5.94
C ALA A 10 1.79 7.35 6.10
N PRO A 11 2.32 6.62 7.12
CA PRO A 11 3.78 6.47 7.26
C PRO A 11 4.46 5.88 6.03
N CYS A 12 3.79 4.90 5.37
CA CYS A 12 4.35 4.27 4.18
C CYS A 12 4.35 5.17 2.94
N LEU A 13 3.51 6.21 2.89
CA LEU A 13 3.44 7.15 1.78
C LEU A 13 4.58 8.17 1.80
N ILE A 14 5.02 8.63 2.98
CA ILE A 14 5.92 9.77 3.16
C ILE A 14 7.17 9.65 2.30
N TYR A 15 7.95 8.59 2.44
CA TYR A 15 9.22 8.46 1.75
C TYR A 15 9.07 8.17 0.24
N PRO A 16 8.27 7.19 -0.21
CA PRO A 16 8.07 6.96 -1.63
C PRO A 16 7.59 8.20 -2.38
N TYR A 17 6.61 8.92 -1.83
CA TYR A 17 6.10 10.14 -2.44
C TYR A 17 7.19 11.21 -2.57
N ALA A 18 7.96 11.44 -1.50
CA ALA A 18 9.05 12.41 -1.50
C ALA A 18 10.16 12.06 -2.51
N GLN A 19 10.52 10.77 -2.65
CA GLN A 19 11.53 10.32 -3.62
C GLN A 19 11.04 10.49 -5.06
N MET A 20 9.80 10.12 -5.33
CA MET A 20 9.20 10.28 -6.66
C MET A 20 9.09 11.77 -7.03
N SER A 21 8.67 12.62 -6.10
CA SER A 21 8.60 14.07 -6.30
C SER A 21 9.97 14.69 -6.61
N LYS A 22 11.04 14.30 -5.89
CA LYS A 22 12.43 14.73 -6.18
C LYS A 22 12.90 14.37 -7.58
N LYS A 23 12.37 13.29 -8.14
CA LYS A 23 12.67 12.83 -9.52
C LYS A 23 11.75 13.48 -10.58
N GLY A 24 10.92 14.44 -10.19
CA GLY A 24 9.97 15.10 -11.11
C GLY A 24 8.78 14.22 -11.53
N VAL A 25 8.52 13.14 -10.79
CA VAL A 25 7.38 12.25 -11.03
C VAL A 25 6.14 12.84 -10.34
N LYS A 26 5.04 12.97 -11.09
CA LYS A 26 3.75 13.36 -10.54
C LYS A 26 3.05 12.10 -10.00
N ALA A 27 3.04 11.93 -8.68
CA ALA A 27 2.38 10.81 -8.03
C ALA A 27 1.06 11.25 -7.38
N SER A 28 0.01 10.41 -7.50
CA SER A 28 -1.21 10.50 -6.70
C SER A 28 -1.40 9.19 -5.95
N GLY A 29 -1.91 9.25 -4.72
CA GLY A 29 -2.16 8.07 -3.92
C GLY A 29 -3.44 7.35 -4.34
N PHE A 30 -3.48 6.05 -4.09
CA PHE A 30 -4.69 5.23 -4.23
C PHE A 30 -4.87 4.37 -2.98
N PHE A 31 -5.86 4.72 -2.16
CA PHE A 31 -6.14 4.01 -0.92
C PHE A 31 -7.18 2.92 -1.15
N TYR A 32 -6.71 1.71 -1.46
CA TYR A 32 -7.50 0.51 -1.64
C TYR A 32 -6.89 -0.65 -0.85
N ASN A 33 -7.50 -1.01 0.27
CA ASN A 33 -6.94 -1.97 1.22
C ASN A 33 -8.04 -2.86 1.81
N PRO A 34 -8.60 -3.81 1.04
CA PRO A 34 -9.66 -4.70 1.52
C PRO A 34 -9.16 -5.69 2.58
N ASN A 35 -7.84 -5.85 2.71
CA ASN A 35 -7.19 -6.71 3.70
C ASN A 35 -7.17 -6.12 5.12
N ILE A 36 -7.37 -4.82 5.29
CA ILE A 36 -7.29 -4.19 6.60
C ILE A 36 -8.53 -4.55 7.42
N TYR A 37 -8.29 -5.20 8.55
CA TYR A 37 -9.32 -5.65 9.48
C TYR A 37 -8.81 -5.53 10.93
N PRO A 38 -9.62 -5.11 11.91
CA PRO A 38 -11.02 -4.72 11.79
C PRO A 38 -11.23 -3.36 11.11
N ASN A 39 -12.50 -3.00 10.85
CA ASN A 39 -12.85 -1.70 10.23
C ASN A 39 -12.28 -0.49 11.00
N GLN A 40 -12.15 -0.60 12.32
CA GLN A 40 -11.55 0.47 13.12
C GLN A 40 -10.11 0.77 12.70
N GLU A 41 -9.29 -0.26 12.44
CA GLU A 41 -7.92 -0.12 11.94
C GLU A 41 -7.90 0.55 10.55
N TYR A 42 -8.84 0.18 9.67
CA TYR A 42 -9.00 0.82 8.37
C TYR A 42 -9.30 2.31 8.53
N GLN A 43 -10.20 2.69 9.44
CA GLN A 43 -10.55 4.08 9.68
C GLN A 43 -9.37 4.88 10.26
N PHE A 44 -8.60 4.33 11.19
CA PHE A 44 -7.40 4.99 11.72
C PHE A 44 -6.38 5.29 10.63
N ARG A 45 -6.11 4.33 9.74
CA ARG A 45 -5.19 4.55 8.61
C ARG A 45 -5.72 5.57 7.62
N ARG A 46 -7.02 5.49 7.31
CA ARG A 46 -7.68 6.43 6.40
C ARG A 46 -7.61 7.87 6.95
N GLN A 47 -7.92 8.07 8.22
CA GLN A 47 -7.87 9.40 8.86
C GLN A 47 -6.45 9.97 8.88
N ALA A 48 -5.45 9.16 9.24
CA ALA A 48 -4.05 9.57 9.18
C ALA A 48 -3.62 9.96 7.77
N LEU A 49 -4.10 9.22 6.76
CA LEU A 49 -3.79 9.54 5.37
C LEU A 49 -4.46 10.83 4.91
N ILE A 50 -5.70 11.12 5.32
CA ILE A 50 -6.39 12.39 5.06
C ILE A 50 -5.61 13.56 5.69
N ALA A 51 -5.16 13.41 6.94
CA ALA A 51 -4.39 14.45 7.63
C ALA A 51 -3.06 14.74 6.91
N LEU A 52 -2.31 13.67 6.53
CA LEU A 52 -1.06 13.81 5.79
C LEU A 52 -1.26 14.45 4.41
N SER A 53 -2.25 13.97 3.65
CA SER A 53 -2.52 14.45 2.29
C SER A 53 -2.93 15.92 2.28
N GLY A 54 -3.75 16.35 3.25
CA GLY A 54 -4.12 17.76 3.40
C GLY A 54 -2.92 18.65 3.77
N LYS A 55 -2.04 18.17 4.67
CA LYS A 55 -0.83 18.90 5.07
C LYS A 55 0.18 19.06 3.93
N GLN A 56 0.33 18.04 3.09
CA GLN A 56 1.35 18.00 2.02
C GLN A 56 0.78 18.25 0.62
N ASN A 57 -0.51 18.55 0.51
CA ASN A 57 -1.21 18.75 -0.76
C ASN A 57 -1.02 17.57 -1.74
N ILE A 58 -1.25 16.35 -1.25
CA ILE A 58 -1.15 15.12 -2.02
C ILE A 58 -2.54 14.68 -2.47
N ASP A 59 -2.74 14.50 -3.77
CA ASP A 59 -3.98 13.96 -4.29
C ASP A 59 -4.12 12.47 -3.97
N ILE A 60 -5.21 12.08 -3.32
CA ILE A 60 -5.51 10.68 -2.98
C ILE A 60 -6.88 10.28 -3.50
N ILE A 61 -6.93 9.21 -4.27
CA ILE A 61 -8.16 8.53 -4.65
C ILE A 61 -8.49 7.49 -3.58
N TYR A 62 -9.65 7.60 -2.96
CA TYR A 62 -10.14 6.65 -1.95
C TYR A 62 -11.13 5.69 -2.60
N ALA A 63 -10.80 4.41 -2.65
CA ALA A 63 -11.71 3.36 -3.09
C ALA A 63 -12.70 2.99 -1.99
N GLU A 64 -13.81 2.37 -2.38
CA GLU A 64 -14.76 1.76 -1.44
C GLU A 64 -14.07 0.67 -0.61
N TYR A 65 -14.39 0.62 0.68
CA TYR A 65 -13.90 -0.41 1.58
C TYR A 65 -14.83 -1.63 1.57
N ASN A 66 -14.36 -2.71 0.99
CA ASN A 66 -15.07 -3.99 0.97
C ASN A 66 -14.15 -5.14 1.40
N PRO A 67 -14.08 -5.48 2.68
CA PRO A 67 -13.21 -6.55 3.16
C PRO A 67 -13.61 -7.94 2.65
N ARG A 68 -14.85 -8.14 2.17
CA ARG A 68 -15.29 -9.41 1.58
C ARG A 68 -14.44 -9.79 0.37
N GLU A 69 -13.99 -8.83 -0.43
CA GLU A 69 -13.12 -9.09 -1.58
C GLU A 69 -11.84 -9.82 -1.17
N TYR A 70 -11.22 -9.38 -0.07
CA TYR A 70 -10.03 -10.02 0.46
C TYR A 70 -10.33 -11.41 1.01
N PHE A 71 -11.34 -11.56 1.87
CA PHE A 71 -11.67 -12.86 2.47
C PHE A 71 -12.09 -13.91 1.44
N THR A 72 -12.84 -13.51 0.42
CA THR A 72 -13.20 -14.40 -0.70
C THR A 72 -11.96 -14.83 -1.48
N ALA A 73 -11.04 -13.91 -1.75
CA ALA A 73 -9.84 -14.21 -2.54
C ALA A 73 -8.88 -15.18 -1.83
N ILE A 74 -8.80 -15.15 -0.50
CA ILE A 74 -7.92 -16.01 0.29
C ILE A 74 -8.58 -17.29 0.81
N GLN A 75 -9.87 -17.51 0.51
CA GLN A 75 -10.60 -18.69 0.98
C GLN A 75 -9.84 -19.98 0.65
N ASN A 76 -9.62 -20.84 1.66
CA ASN A 76 -8.80 -22.07 1.60
C ASN A 76 -7.30 -21.83 1.31
N LYS A 77 -6.81 -20.59 1.48
CA LYS A 77 -5.43 -20.15 1.25
C LYS A 77 -4.97 -19.16 2.32
N GLU A 78 -5.43 -19.35 3.56
CA GLU A 78 -5.22 -18.42 4.67
C GLU A 78 -3.79 -18.46 5.21
N SER A 79 -2.97 -19.41 4.75
CA SER A 79 -1.58 -19.54 5.20
C SER A 79 -0.62 -18.64 4.41
N SER A 80 0.37 -18.08 5.10
CA SER A 80 1.49 -17.40 4.45
C SER A 80 2.48 -18.47 3.92
N PRO A 81 3.15 -18.26 2.75
CA PRO A 81 3.20 -17.02 1.96
C PRO A 81 2.06 -16.85 0.94
N GLU A 82 1.25 -17.90 0.67
CA GLU A 82 0.23 -17.88 -0.40
C GLU A 82 -0.79 -16.75 -0.20
N ARG A 83 -1.34 -16.62 1.02
CA ARG A 83 -2.23 -15.52 1.39
C ARG A 83 -1.64 -14.15 1.08
N CYS A 84 -0.35 -13.95 1.39
CA CYS A 84 0.32 -12.67 1.18
C CYS A 84 0.44 -12.34 -0.31
N ALA A 85 0.79 -13.31 -1.15
CA ALA A 85 0.87 -13.14 -2.60
C ALA A 85 -0.51 -12.77 -3.20
N ILE A 86 -1.59 -13.43 -2.76
CA ILE A 86 -2.96 -13.09 -3.15
C ILE A 86 -3.30 -11.66 -2.71
N CYS A 87 -2.99 -11.30 -1.48
CA CYS A 87 -3.23 -9.97 -0.92
C CYS A 87 -2.53 -8.86 -1.73
N TRP A 88 -1.29 -9.07 -2.14
CA TRP A 88 -0.58 -8.12 -3.00
C TRP A 88 -1.19 -8.07 -4.40
N SER A 89 -1.53 -9.22 -4.96
CA SER A 89 -2.12 -9.32 -6.31
C SER A 89 -3.42 -8.54 -6.44
N ILE A 90 -4.38 -8.71 -5.52
CA ILE A 90 -5.66 -8.00 -5.60
C ILE A 90 -5.49 -6.49 -5.48
N ARG A 91 -4.60 -6.03 -4.58
CA ARG A 91 -4.33 -4.61 -4.40
C ARG A 91 -3.64 -4.00 -5.61
N LEU A 92 -2.61 -4.65 -6.13
CA LEU A 92 -1.87 -4.16 -7.30
C LEU A 92 -2.72 -4.20 -8.57
N LYS A 93 -3.53 -5.25 -8.76
CA LYS A 93 -4.42 -5.34 -9.92
C LYS A 93 -5.47 -4.23 -9.91
N ARG A 94 -6.12 -3.97 -8.76
CA ARG A 94 -7.09 -2.86 -8.67
C ARG A 94 -6.41 -1.50 -8.86
N THR A 95 -5.15 -1.35 -8.39
CA THR A 95 -4.38 -0.12 -8.61
C THR A 95 -4.04 0.08 -10.09
N ALA A 96 -3.64 -0.98 -10.80
CA ALA A 96 -3.37 -0.93 -12.24
C ALA A 96 -4.62 -0.55 -13.05
N SER A 97 -5.77 -1.16 -12.74
CA SER A 97 -7.04 -0.81 -13.38
C SER A 97 -7.42 0.66 -13.12
N ALA A 98 -7.35 1.10 -11.84
CA ALA A 98 -7.62 2.48 -11.48
C ALA A 98 -6.64 3.47 -12.16
N ALA A 99 -5.38 3.10 -12.33
CA ALA A 99 -4.41 3.91 -13.03
C ALA A 99 -4.81 4.13 -14.50
N LYS A 100 -5.23 3.08 -15.20
CA LYS A 100 -5.75 3.18 -16.57
C LYS A 100 -7.01 4.03 -16.65
N GLU A 101 -8.00 3.75 -15.79
CA GLU A 101 -9.27 4.46 -15.73
C GLU A 101 -9.10 5.98 -15.54
N ASN A 102 -8.02 6.40 -14.83
CA ASN A 102 -7.75 7.79 -14.50
C ASN A 102 -6.59 8.42 -15.29
N GLY A 103 -6.11 7.77 -16.36
CA GLY A 103 -5.12 8.34 -17.28
C GLY A 103 -3.72 8.50 -16.68
N PHE A 104 -3.30 7.58 -15.79
CA PHE A 104 -1.93 7.48 -15.33
C PHE A 104 -1.08 6.65 -16.30
N ASP A 105 0.21 6.96 -16.37
CA ASP A 105 1.16 6.26 -17.23
C ASP A 105 1.61 4.93 -16.63
N MET A 106 1.69 4.88 -15.29
CA MET A 106 2.20 3.74 -14.54
C MET A 106 1.49 3.60 -13.18
N PHE A 107 1.66 2.45 -12.54
CA PHE A 107 1.29 2.24 -11.15
C PHE A 107 2.46 1.73 -10.31
N THR A 108 2.36 1.87 -9.00
CA THR A 108 3.33 1.35 -8.02
C THR A 108 2.67 1.15 -6.66
N THR A 109 3.45 0.83 -5.62
CA THR A 109 2.92 0.57 -4.28
C THR A 109 3.86 1.03 -3.16
N THR A 110 3.27 1.55 -2.08
CA THR A 110 3.98 1.84 -0.83
C THR A 110 4.41 0.56 -0.07
N LEU A 111 4.01 -0.64 -0.49
CA LEU A 111 4.51 -1.88 0.09
C LEU A 111 6.03 -2.02 -0.08
N LEU A 112 6.58 -1.38 -1.10
CA LEU A 112 8.02 -1.37 -1.41
C LEU A 112 8.86 -0.59 -0.38
N VAL A 113 8.25 0.14 0.57
CA VAL A 113 8.99 0.79 1.67
C VAL A 113 9.18 -0.12 2.88
N SER A 114 8.38 -1.17 2.98
CA SER A 114 8.39 -2.02 4.18
C SER A 114 9.47 -3.11 4.10
N PRO A 115 10.37 -3.20 5.11
CA PRO A 115 11.34 -4.28 5.18
C PRO A 115 10.72 -5.65 5.54
N TYR A 116 9.44 -5.67 5.90
CA TYR A 116 8.69 -6.88 6.28
C TYR A 116 7.91 -7.50 5.13
N GLN A 117 7.98 -6.89 3.93
CA GLN A 117 7.32 -7.39 2.72
C GLN A 117 8.35 -8.05 1.80
N ASP A 118 7.94 -9.14 1.15
CA ASP A 118 8.77 -9.80 0.14
C ASP A 118 8.81 -8.96 -1.13
N GLN A 119 9.94 -8.24 -1.31
CA GLN A 119 10.15 -7.31 -2.42
C GLN A 119 10.19 -8.01 -3.77
N ASP A 120 10.79 -9.18 -3.84
CA ASP A 120 10.97 -9.91 -5.09
C ASP A 120 9.61 -10.42 -5.59
N THR A 121 8.83 -11.04 -4.71
CA THR A 121 7.47 -11.48 -5.03
C THR A 121 6.56 -10.29 -5.43
N ILE A 122 6.63 -9.16 -4.73
CA ILE A 122 5.85 -7.95 -5.10
C ILE A 122 6.27 -7.43 -6.48
N LYS A 123 7.57 -7.42 -6.78
CA LYS A 123 8.10 -7.00 -8.08
C LYS A 123 7.62 -7.93 -9.21
N GLU A 124 7.67 -9.24 -9.00
CA GLU A 124 7.17 -10.23 -9.97
C GLU A 124 5.67 -10.05 -10.24
N ILE A 125 4.86 -9.94 -9.18
CA ILE A 125 3.41 -9.69 -9.28
C ILE A 125 3.14 -8.38 -10.02
N GLY A 126 3.84 -7.29 -9.67
CA GLY A 126 3.68 -6.00 -10.30
C GLY A 126 3.99 -6.04 -11.80
N ASN A 127 5.10 -6.69 -12.19
CA ASN A 127 5.47 -6.87 -13.59
C ASN A 127 4.51 -7.77 -14.37
N LYS A 128 3.98 -8.82 -13.73
CA LYS A 128 2.95 -9.68 -14.34
C LYS A 128 1.68 -8.88 -14.63
N ILE A 129 1.18 -8.15 -13.64
CA ILE A 129 -0.01 -7.31 -13.79
C ILE A 129 0.21 -6.21 -14.84
N ALA A 130 1.41 -5.61 -14.88
CA ALA A 130 1.76 -4.60 -15.87
C ALA A 130 1.59 -5.11 -17.31
N ARG A 131 2.03 -6.36 -17.57
CA ARG A 131 1.86 -7.00 -18.89
C ARG A 131 0.38 -7.30 -19.18
N GLU A 132 -0.34 -7.86 -18.21
CA GLU A 132 -1.77 -8.22 -18.35
C GLU A 132 -2.65 -6.99 -18.60
N GLU A 133 -2.43 -5.93 -17.83
CA GLU A 133 -3.22 -4.69 -17.88
C GLU A 133 -2.70 -3.68 -18.93
N LYS A 134 -1.55 -3.94 -19.56
CA LYS A 134 -0.90 -3.05 -20.55
C LYS A 134 -0.66 -1.64 -19.99
N ILE A 135 -0.12 -1.57 -18.78
CA ILE A 135 0.28 -0.34 -18.09
C ILE A 135 1.61 -0.57 -17.37
N GLY A 136 2.50 0.43 -17.29
CA GLY A 136 3.80 0.27 -16.66
C GLY A 136 3.71 0.03 -15.14
N PHE A 137 4.61 -0.82 -14.60
CA PHE A 137 4.84 -0.95 -13.16
C PHE A 137 6.16 -0.23 -12.81
N TYR A 138 6.07 0.78 -11.95
CA TYR A 138 7.25 1.50 -11.47
C TYR A 138 7.79 0.80 -10.22
N TYR A 139 8.97 0.18 -10.35
CA TYR A 139 9.67 -0.46 -9.25
C TYR A 139 10.82 0.40 -8.75
N GLU A 140 10.84 0.66 -7.44
CA GLU A 140 11.94 1.27 -6.72
C GLU A 140 11.99 0.68 -5.30
N ASP A 141 13.19 0.36 -4.82
CA ASP A 141 13.38 -0.07 -3.43
C ASP A 141 13.34 1.15 -2.49
N PHE A 142 12.23 1.33 -1.81
CA PHE A 142 12.03 2.42 -0.86
C PHE A 142 12.39 2.06 0.59
N ARG A 143 12.87 0.83 0.87
CA ARG A 143 13.22 0.38 2.22
C ARG A 143 14.23 1.28 2.95
N PRO A 144 15.22 1.92 2.29
CA PRO A 144 16.13 2.84 2.97
C PRO A 144 15.44 3.96 3.74
N GLY A 145 14.26 4.39 3.31
CA GLY A 145 13.48 5.46 3.95
C GLY A 145 12.50 5.00 5.03
N PHE A 146 12.38 3.70 5.31
CA PHE A 146 11.37 3.17 6.23
C PHE A 146 11.44 3.81 7.62
N LYS A 147 12.62 3.78 8.26
CA LYS A 147 12.81 4.31 9.62
C LYS A 147 12.56 5.82 9.67
N THR A 148 13.06 6.56 8.69
CA THR A 148 12.88 8.02 8.60
C THR A 148 11.42 8.40 8.42
N ALA A 149 10.69 7.69 7.54
CA ALA A 149 9.27 7.93 7.32
C ALA A 149 8.41 7.68 8.57
N TYR A 150 8.71 6.61 9.31
CA TYR A 150 8.02 6.31 10.56
C TYR A 150 8.35 7.33 11.68
N ALA A 151 9.60 7.78 11.78
CA ALA A 151 9.98 8.83 12.72
C ALA A 151 9.24 10.14 12.40
N GLN A 152 9.20 10.53 11.14
CA GLN A 152 8.46 11.70 10.67
C GLN A 152 6.96 11.61 10.98
N ALA A 153 6.34 10.45 10.70
CA ALA A 153 4.92 10.23 10.98
C ALA A 153 4.60 10.38 12.48
N LYS A 154 5.47 9.85 13.36
CA LYS A 154 5.32 10.02 14.82
C LYS A 154 5.46 11.48 15.27
N GLN A 155 6.44 12.21 14.72
CA GLN A 155 6.62 13.64 15.02
C GLN A 155 5.42 14.47 14.56
N ASP A 156 4.80 14.08 13.45
CA ASP A 156 3.59 14.72 12.92
C ASP A 156 2.31 14.29 13.63
N GLY A 157 2.39 13.43 14.66
CA GLY A 157 1.24 12.93 15.41
C GLY A 157 0.32 12.01 14.61
N LEU A 158 0.81 11.42 13.50
CA LEU A 158 0.03 10.54 12.66
C LEU A 158 -0.08 9.13 13.24
N TYR A 159 -1.23 8.50 13.04
CA TYR A 159 -1.39 7.08 13.39
C TYR A 159 -0.38 6.21 12.64
N CYS A 160 0.37 5.40 13.39
CA CYS A 160 1.33 4.44 12.86
C CYS A 160 0.84 3.01 13.15
N GLN A 161 0.55 2.26 12.10
CA GLN A 161 0.11 0.87 12.23
C GLN A 161 1.20 -0.03 12.83
N GLN A 162 0.77 -1.07 13.55
CA GLN A 162 1.66 -2.03 14.19
C GLN A 162 1.78 -3.36 13.43
N TYR A 163 0.91 -3.60 12.44
CA TYR A 163 0.87 -4.81 11.61
C TYR A 163 0.47 -4.48 10.16
N CYS A 164 0.51 -5.44 9.24
CA CYS A 164 0.22 -5.18 7.83
C CYS A 164 -1.25 -4.85 7.54
N GLY A 165 -2.16 -5.05 8.49
CA GLY A 165 -3.60 -4.82 8.38
C GLY A 165 -4.42 -6.10 8.24
N CYS A 166 -3.81 -7.21 7.85
CA CYS A 166 -4.45 -8.51 7.77
C CYS A 166 -4.68 -9.09 9.17
N MET A 167 -5.88 -9.63 9.44
CA MET A 167 -6.20 -10.22 10.76
C MET A 167 -5.21 -11.32 11.16
N TYR A 168 -4.80 -12.17 10.24
CA TYR A 168 -3.84 -13.26 10.51
C TYR A 168 -2.44 -12.78 10.91
N SER A 169 -2.03 -11.58 10.48
CA SER A 169 -0.76 -11.00 10.92
C SER A 169 -0.88 -10.32 12.29
N ASN A 170 -2.06 -9.85 12.65
CA ASN A 170 -2.32 -9.30 13.98
C ASN A 170 -2.25 -10.39 15.05
N GLU A 171 -2.83 -11.55 14.80
CA GLU A 171 -2.71 -12.72 15.69
C GLU A 171 -1.25 -13.13 15.89
N ALA A 172 -0.48 -13.24 14.79
CA ALA A 172 0.94 -13.58 14.87
C ALA A 172 1.76 -12.53 15.63
N TRP A 173 1.38 -11.27 15.61
CA TRP A 173 2.04 -10.20 16.35
C TRP A 173 1.73 -10.26 17.86
N ILE A 174 0.47 -10.54 18.23
CA ILE A 174 0.05 -10.70 19.63
C ILE A 174 0.84 -11.81 20.33
N TYR A 175 1.17 -12.90 19.62
CA TYR A 175 1.97 -14.00 20.17
C TYR A 175 3.48 -13.72 20.23
N ARG A 176 4.01 -12.73 19.50
CA ARG A 176 5.43 -12.35 19.53
C ARG A 176 5.78 -11.35 20.64
N THR A 177 4.78 -10.70 21.22
CA THR A 177 4.96 -9.67 22.28
C THR A 177 4.67 -10.19 23.68
N LYS A 178 4.42 -11.49 23.83
CA LYS A 178 4.40 -12.23 25.09
C LYS A 178 5.69 -13.03 25.23
#